data_fbbc0b2703475300a460ce878cd64d37
#
_entry.id   fbbc0b2703475300a460ce878cd64d37
#
_cell.length_a   1.000
_cell.length_b   1.000
_cell.length_c   1.000
_cell.angle_alpha   90.00
_cell.angle_beta   90.00
_cell.angle_gamma   90.00
#
_symmetry.space_group_name_H-M   'P 1'
#
loop_
_entity.id
_entity.type
_entity.pdbx_description
1 polymer ?
#
loop_
_entity_poly.entity_id
_entity_poly.type
_entity_poly.pdbx_seq_one_letter_code
_entity_poly.pdbx_strand_id
1 'polypeptide(L)'
;MKALITGASSGIGRDMARYLAKKGVFIYAVGRDTERLNELKEELKDKCDVLSLDLSKRENVFKLYENLKDSEIDIVINNAGFGIFGGFDETSLETELELIDTNIVALHILTKLFYRDFIKKNKGYIL
;
A
#
# COMPACT_ATOMS: atom_id res chain seq x y z
N MET A 1 11.78 11.81 -5.69
CA MET A 1 10.91 11.33 -4.60
C MET A 1 10.44 9.92 -4.90
N LYS A 2 10.21 9.15 -3.86
CA LYS A 2 9.71 7.76 -3.96
C LYS A 2 8.45 7.61 -3.11
N ALA A 3 7.42 6.99 -3.67
CA ALA A 3 6.13 6.79 -3.01
C ALA A 3 5.80 5.30 -2.87
N LEU A 4 5.40 4.90 -1.68
CA LEU A 4 4.75 3.61 -1.41
C LEU A 4 3.23 3.82 -1.51
N ILE A 5 2.55 3.03 -2.32
CA ILE A 5 1.09 3.07 -2.46
C ILE A 5 0.52 1.68 -2.23
N THR A 6 -0.24 1.51 -1.17
CA THR A 6 -0.97 0.28 -0.90
C THR A 6 -2.30 0.25 -1.65
N GLY A 7 -2.78 -0.93 -2.06
CA GLY A 7 -3.99 -1.05 -2.87
C GLY A 7 -3.86 -0.48 -4.28
N ALA A 8 -2.66 -0.52 -4.85
CA ALA A 8 -2.34 0.10 -6.14
C ALA A 8 -2.70 -0.76 -7.36
N SER A 9 -3.23 -1.96 -7.18
CA SER A 9 -3.63 -2.84 -8.30
C SER A 9 -4.87 -2.34 -9.05
N SER A 10 -5.69 -1.49 -8.45
CA SER A 10 -6.93 -1.01 -9.05
C SER A 10 -7.40 0.34 -8.47
N GLY A 11 -8.42 0.93 -9.09
CA GLY A 11 -9.14 2.10 -8.59
C GLY A 11 -8.24 3.29 -8.26
N ILE A 12 -8.56 3.96 -7.16
CA ILE A 12 -7.91 5.20 -6.73
C ILE A 12 -6.40 5.02 -6.55
N GLY A 13 -5.95 3.92 -5.94
CA GLY A 13 -4.52 3.66 -5.73
C GLY A 13 -3.74 3.54 -7.04
N ARG A 14 -4.31 2.88 -8.06
CA ARG A 14 -3.73 2.77 -9.40
C ARG A 14 -3.66 4.13 -10.11
N ASP A 15 -4.70 4.94 -9.98
CA ASP A 15 -4.73 6.28 -10.58
C ASP A 15 -3.75 7.23 -9.89
N MET A 16 -3.60 7.15 -8.57
CA MET A 16 -2.57 7.89 -7.84
C MET A 16 -1.16 7.49 -8.29
N ALA A 17 -0.90 6.19 -8.49
CA ALA A 17 0.38 5.71 -9.00
C ALA A 17 0.72 6.31 -10.37
N ARG A 18 -0.25 6.29 -11.29
CA ARG A 18 -0.11 6.92 -12.62
C ARG A 18 0.15 8.42 -12.54
N TYR A 19 -0.61 9.12 -11.70
CA TYR A 19 -0.48 10.56 -11.54
C TYR A 19 0.89 10.95 -11.00
N LEU A 20 1.33 10.30 -9.93
CA LEU A 20 2.61 10.60 -9.31
C LEU A 20 3.80 10.21 -10.21
N ALA A 21 3.71 9.09 -10.93
CA ALA A 21 4.74 8.70 -11.90
C ALA A 21 4.91 9.72 -13.04
N LYS A 22 3.81 10.33 -13.51
CA LYS A 22 3.85 11.44 -14.48
C LYS A 22 4.54 12.69 -13.92
N LYS A 23 4.55 12.85 -12.58
CA LYS A 23 5.25 13.95 -11.88
C LYS A 23 6.72 13.60 -11.55
N GLY A 24 7.22 12.47 -12.01
CA GLY A 24 8.60 12.05 -11.79
C GLY A 24 8.86 11.35 -10.46
N VAL A 25 7.79 10.93 -9.75
CA VAL A 25 7.91 10.15 -8.53
C VAL A 25 8.06 8.67 -8.88
N PHE A 26 9.03 7.98 -8.28
CA PHE A 26 9.15 6.53 -8.39
C PHE A 26 8.13 5.84 -7.48
N ILE A 27 7.44 4.81 -7.97
CA ILE A 27 6.32 4.16 -7.30
C ILE A 27 6.69 2.75 -6.84
N TYR A 28 6.46 2.46 -5.56
CA TYR A 28 6.35 1.11 -5.04
C TYR A 28 4.86 0.78 -4.89
N ALA A 29 4.35 0.00 -5.83
CA ALA A 29 2.93 -0.37 -5.88
C ALA A 29 2.69 -1.70 -5.18
N VAL A 30 1.81 -1.72 -4.20
CA VAL A 30 1.49 -2.90 -3.39
C VAL A 30 0.02 -3.28 -3.53
N GLY A 31 -0.24 -4.58 -3.68
CA GLY A 31 -1.59 -5.13 -3.79
C GLY A 31 -1.57 -6.65 -3.79
N ARG A 32 -2.74 -7.27 -3.87
CA ARG A 32 -2.88 -8.74 -3.92
C ARG A 32 -2.89 -9.29 -5.34
N ASP A 33 -3.39 -8.52 -6.28
CA ASP A 33 -3.57 -8.92 -7.68
C ASP A 33 -2.25 -8.73 -8.45
N THR A 34 -1.51 -9.82 -8.58
CA THR A 34 -0.19 -9.83 -9.24
C THR A 34 -0.29 -9.45 -10.72
N GLU A 35 -1.34 -9.90 -11.42
CA GLU A 35 -1.54 -9.61 -12.85
C GLU A 35 -1.73 -8.11 -13.07
N ARG A 36 -2.67 -7.50 -12.34
CA ARG A 36 -2.92 -6.05 -12.42
C ARG A 36 -1.73 -5.20 -11.97
N LEU A 37 -0.97 -5.66 -10.99
CA LEU A 37 0.28 -4.99 -10.61
C LEU A 37 1.32 -5.04 -11.72
N ASN A 38 1.48 -6.19 -12.39
CA ASN A 38 2.40 -6.33 -13.52
C ASN A 38 1.98 -5.46 -14.71
N GLU A 39 0.68 -5.37 -15.02
CA GLU A 39 0.17 -4.42 -16.01
C GLU A 39 0.57 -2.97 -15.68
N LEU A 40 0.43 -2.58 -14.40
CA LEU A 40 0.82 -1.24 -13.95
C LEU A 40 2.34 -1.02 -14.09
N LYS A 41 3.14 -2.04 -13.76
CA LYS A 41 4.59 -1.98 -13.93
C LYS A 41 4.98 -1.83 -15.41
N GLU A 42 4.37 -2.59 -16.31
CA GLU A 42 4.59 -2.47 -17.75
C GLU A 42 4.21 -1.08 -18.28
N GLU A 43 3.10 -0.52 -17.77
CA GLU A 43 2.64 0.82 -18.13
C GLU A 43 3.63 1.91 -17.66
N LEU A 44 4.10 1.82 -16.41
CA LEU A 44 4.95 2.83 -15.79
C LEU A 44 6.46 2.60 -15.99
N LYS A 45 6.83 1.40 -16.49
CA LYS A 45 8.22 1.02 -16.86
C LYS A 45 9.22 1.19 -15.71
N ASP A 46 10.25 1.97 -15.95
CA ASP A 46 11.36 2.28 -15.03
C ASP A 46 10.95 3.15 -13.81
N LYS A 47 9.71 3.61 -13.78
CA LYS A 47 9.16 4.43 -12.69
C LYS A 47 8.37 3.65 -11.64
N CYS A 48 8.30 2.33 -11.75
CA CYS A 48 7.49 1.51 -10.86
C CYS A 48 8.13 0.16 -10.56
N ASP A 49 8.12 -0.20 -9.28
CA ASP A 49 8.27 -1.57 -8.82
C ASP A 49 7.00 -2.04 -8.11
N VAL A 50 6.76 -3.34 -8.14
CA VAL A 50 5.55 -3.95 -7.61
C VAL A 50 5.87 -5.01 -6.56
N LEU A 51 5.06 -5.06 -5.50
CA LEU A 51 5.11 -6.09 -4.47
C LEU A 51 3.71 -6.68 -4.31
N SER A 52 3.58 -7.97 -4.64
CA SER A 52 2.32 -8.70 -4.44
C SER A 52 2.27 -9.23 -3.01
N LEU A 53 1.47 -8.58 -2.17
CA LEU A 53 1.33 -8.91 -0.75
C LEU A 53 -0.12 -8.72 -0.28
N ASP A 54 -0.60 -9.71 0.47
CA ASP A 54 -1.88 -9.61 1.19
C ASP A 54 -1.66 -8.92 2.54
N LEU A 55 -2.10 -7.67 2.66
CA LEU A 55 -1.93 -6.85 3.85
C LEU A 55 -2.94 -7.18 4.98
N SER A 56 -3.88 -8.10 4.78
CA SER A 56 -4.66 -8.66 5.88
C SER A 56 -3.81 -9.58 6.78
N LYS A 57 -2.63 -9.97 6.32
CA LYS A 57 -1.66 -10.76 7.08
C LYS A 57 -0.59 -9.84 7.66
N ARG A 58 -0.52 -9.75 9.00
CA ARG A 58 0.43 -8.85 9.70
C ARG A 58 1.89 -9.12 9.33
N GLU A 59 2.28 -10.38 9.17
CA GLU A 59 3.62 -10.75 8.71
C GLU A 59 3.98 -10.11 7.36
N ASN A 60 3.02 -10.00 6.44
CA ASN A 60 3.23 -9.36 5.15
C ASN A 60 3.40 -7.84 5.29
N VAL A 61 2.73 -7.21 6.24
CA VAL A 61 2.87 -5.78 6.52
C VAL A 61 4.27 -5.47 7.02
N PHE A 62 4.78 -6.26 7.97
CA PHE A 62 6.16 -6.13 8.44
C PHE A 62 7.17 -6.45 7.36
N LYS A 63 6.94 -7.49 6.55
CA LYS A 63 7.78 -7.82 5.40
C LYS A 63 7.86 -6.69 4.38
N LEU A 64 6.73 -6.02 4.11
CA LEU A 64 6.69 -4.85 3.25
C LEU A 64 7.60 -3.73 3.76
N TYR A 65 7.49 -3.41 5.05
CA TYR A 65 8.36 -2.40 5.66
C TYR A 65 9.83 -2.81 5.60
N GLU A 66 10.17 -4.03 5.97
CA GLU A 66 11.56 -4.52 5.94
C GLU A 66 12.17 -4.46 4.52
N ASN A 67 11.36 -4.76 3.49
CA ASN A 67 11.81 -4.66 2.10
C ASN A 67 12.07 -3.21 1.64
N LEU A 68 11.41 -2.23 2.24
CA LEU A 68 11.42 -0.86 1.75
C LEU A 68 12.07 0.16 2.70
N LYS A 69 12.40 -0.19 3.94
CA LYS A 69 12.95 0.75 4.94
C LYS A 69 14.24 1.46 4.48
N ASP A 70 15.06 0.81 3.67
CA ASP A 70 16.30 1.36 3.12
C ASP A 70 16.13 1.96 1.71
N SER A 71 14.91 1.99 1.19
CA SER A 71 14.59 2.49 -0.16
C SER A 71 14.38 4.00 -0.23
N GLU A 72 14.57 4.72 0.87
CA GLU A 72 14.40 6.18 0.94
C GLU A 72 12.99 6.65 0.53
N ILE A 73 11.96 5.98 1.04
CA ILE A 73 10.57 6.39 0.81
C ILE A 73 10.34 7.80 1.33
N ASP A 74 9.71 8.65 0.53
CA ASP A 74 9.32 10.03 0.87
C ASP A 74 7.82 10.16 1.13
N ILE A 75 7.01 9.33 0.49
CA ILE A 75 5.54 9.39 0.54
C ILE A 75 4.99 8.01 0.84
N VAL A 76 4.12 7.88 1.82
CA VAL A 76 3.33 6.67 2.07
C VAL A 76 1.86 6.98 1.86
N ILE A 77 1.22 6.24 0.96
CA ILE A 77 -0.21 6.34 0.69
C ILE A 77 -0.90 5.05 1.14
N ASN A 78 -1.59 5.12 2.27
CA ASN A 78 -2.37 4.03 2.82
C ASN A 78 -3.75 3.99 2.14
N ASN A 79 -3.79 3.43 0.93
CA ASN A 79 -5.02 3.33 0.13
C ASN A 79 -5.65 1.93 0.14
N ALA A 80 -4.92 0.90 0.56
CA ALA A 80 -5.47 -0.45 0.65
C ALA A 80 -6.67 -0.50 1.61
N GLY A 81 -7.75 -1.10 1.15
CA GLY A 81 -8.95 -1.28 1.93
C GLY A 81 -10.09 -1.83 1.09
N PHE A 82 -11.09 -2.40 1.74
CA PHE A 82 -12.31 -2.88 1.12
C PHE A 82 -13.49 -2.75 2.08
N GLY A 83 -14.69 -2.88 1.55
CA GLY A 83 -15.94 -2.87 2.32
C GLY A 83 -16.65 -4.22 2.24
N ILE A 84 -17.55 -4.45 3.17
CA ILE A 84 -18.47 -5.60 3.21
C ILE A 84 -19.89 -5.05 3.27
N PHE A 85 -20.80 -5.67 2.52
CA PHE A 85 -22.21 -5.34 2.51
C PHE A 85 -23.03 -6.54 2.97
N GLY A 86 -24.05 -6.30 3.77
CA GLY A 86 -24.95 -7.32 4.30
C GLY A 86 -25.36 -7.03 5.75
N GLY A 87 -26.33 -7.77 6.25
CA GLY A 87 -26.70 -7.73 7.66
C GLY A 87 -25.55 -8.24 8.54
N PHE A 88 -25.42 -7.70 9.73
CA PHE A 88 -24.33 -8.09 10.65
C PHE A 88 -24.39 -9.58 11.04
N ASP A 89 -25.56 -10.17 11.02
CA ASP A 89 -25.82 -11.60 11.25
C ASP A 89 -25.53 -12.49 10.02
N GLU A 90 -25.42 -11.88 8.84
CA GLU A 90 -25.21 -12.60 7.56
C GLU A 90 -23.75 -12.58 7.10
N THR A 91 -22.98 -11.56 7.47
CA THR A 91 -21.59 -11.41 7.06
C THR A 91 -20.65 -12.35 7.82
N SER A 92 -19.61 -12.83 7.15
CA SER A 92 -18.64 -13.75 7.73
C SER A 92 -17.72 -13.03 8.71
N LEU A 93 -17.60 -13.54 9.95
CA LEU A 93 -16.65 -13.05 10.93
C LEU A 93 -15.21 -13.04 10.40
N GLU A 94 -14.81 -14.06 9.65
CA GLU A 94 -13.49 -14.14 9.04
C GLU A 94 -13.24 -12.97 8.09
N THR A 95 -14.19 -12.68 7.20
CA THR A 95 -14.08 -11.56 6.26
C THR A 95 -14.10 -10.21 6.97
N GLU A 96 -14.86 -10.06 8.05
CA GLU A 96 -14.86 -8.85 8.88
C GLU A 96 -13.49 -8.62 9.55
N LEU A 97 -12.86 -9.68 10.07
CA LEU A 97 -11.52 -9.59 10.66
C LEU A 97 -10.47 -9.25 9.59
N GLU A 98 -10.56 -9.81 8.39
CA GLU A 98 -9.68 -9.42 7.27
C GLU A 98 -9.85 -7.95 6.88
N LEU A 99 -11.08 -7.44 6.94
CA LEU A 99 -11.36 -6.02 6.71
C LEU A 99 -10.69 -5.15 7.78
N ILE A 100 -10.80 -5.50 9.04
CA ILE A 100 -10.16 -4.78 10.15
C ILE A 100 -8.64 -4.83 10.00
N ASP A 101 -8.09 -6.01 9.72
CA ASP A 101 -6.65 -6.18 9.55
C ASP A 101 -6.12 -5.36 8.36
N THR A 102 -6.84 -5.31 7.24
CA THR A 102 -6.42 -4.54 6.06
C THR A 102 -6.63 -3.03 6.25
N ASN A 103 -7.84 -2.60 6.64
CA ASN A 103 -8.22 -1.19 6.64
C ASN A 103 -7.66 -0.43 7.86
N ILE A 104 -7.40 -1.12 8.96
CA ILE A 104 -7.00 -0.50 10.25
C ILE A 104 -5.60 -0.94 10.66
N VAL A 105 -5.38 -2.25 10.84
CA VAL A 105 -4.13 -2.76 11.43
C VAL A 105 -2.94 -2.52 10.48
N ALA A 106 -3.07 -2.87 9.21
CA ALA A 106 -2.00 -2.64 8.23
C ALA A 106 -1.66 -1.16 8.09
N LEU A 107 -2.68 -0.30 7.97
CA LEU A 107 -2.54 1.15 7.93
C LEU A 107 -1.80 1.67 9.16
N HIS A 108 -2.19 1.22 10.35
CA HIS A 108 -1.57 1.65 11.61
C HIS A 108 -0.09 1.24 11.69
N ILE A 109 0.23 -0.01 11.34
CA ILE A 109 1.60 -0.52 11.38
C ILE A 109 2.49 0.28 10.41
N LEU A 110 2.10 0.40 9.14
CA LEU A 110 2.88 1.12 8.13
C LEU A 110 3.06 2.59 8.50
N THR A 111 1.98 3.25 8.93
CA THR A 111 2.04 4.64 9.40
C THR A 111 3.04 4.78 10.55
N LYS A 112 2.98 3.92 11.56
CA LYS A 112 3.86 4.00 12.72
C LYS A 112 5.34 3.80 12.36
N LEU A 113 5.63 2.83 11.51
CA LEU A 113 7.00 2.49 11.14
C LEU A 113 7.62 3.57 10.26
N PHE A 114 6.96 3.96 9.17
CA PHE A 114 7.46 5.01 8.28
C PHE A 114 7.46 6.39 8.93
N TYR A 115 6.50 6.71 9.82
CA TYR A 115 6.53 7.96 10.56
C TYR A 115 7.80 8.08 11.41
N ARG A 116 8.23 7.00 12.08
CA ARG A 116 9.49 7.00 12.84
C ARG A 116 10.71 7.30 11.95
N ASP A 117 10.72 6.76 10.73
CA ASP A 117 11.80 7.03 9.79
C ASP A 117 11.74 8.47 9.26
N PHE A 118 10.54 8.98 9.00
CA PHE A 118 10.33 10.36 8.56
C PHE A 118 10.75 11.39 9.63
N ILE A 119 10.50 11.10 10.90
CA ILE A 119 10.99 11.96 12.00
C ILE A 119 12.53 11.98 12.03
N LYS A 120 13.20 10.83 11.90
CA LYS A 120 14.68 10.77 11.91
C LYS A 120 15.30 11.58 10.77
N LYS A 121 14.71 11.54 9.58
CA LYS A 121 15.19 12.30 8.41
C LYS A 121 14.56 13.69 8.25
N ASN A 122 13.69 14.08 9.19
CA ASN A 122 12.95 15.35 9.21
C ASN A 122 12.23 15.66 7.88
N LYS A 123 11.71 14.63 7.21
CA LYS A 123 11.05 14.74 5.90
C LYS A 123 10.16 13.53 5.64
N GLY A 124 8.98 13.72 5.09
CA GLY A 124 8.08 12.68 4.60
C GLY A 124 6.62 13.11 4.60
N TYR A 125 5.80 12.38 3.87
CA TYR A 125 4.37 12.61 3.74
C TYR A 125 3.61 11.31 3.94
N ILE A 126 2.52 11.35 4.70
CA ILE A 126 1.61 10.21 4.91
C ILE A 126 0.19 10.64 4.59
N LEU A 127 -0.46 9.86 3.71
CA LEU A 127 -1.86 10.02 3.31
C LEU A 127 -2.62 8.73 3.63
#